data_5fdb829375753272022023f0da2cc799
#
_entry.id   5fdb829375753272022023f0da2cc799
#
_cell.length_a   1.000
_cell.length_b   1.000
_cell.length_c   1.000
_cell.angle_alpha   90.00
_cell.angle_beta   90.00
_cell.angle_gamma   90.00
#
_symmetry.space_group_name_H-M   'P 1'
#
loop_
_entity.id
_entity.type
_entity.pdbx_description
1 polymer ?
#
loop_
_entity_poly.entity_id
_entity_poly.type
_entity_poly.pdbx_seq_one_letter_code
_entity_poly.pdbx_strand_id
1 'polypeptide(L)'
;IEACIADGDMVLMEPIKDSYSLKSGDIVSALVPGMGTTLKYFFKRGEKIYLEAANPSYDPIILNKDEVVFQGKLLAVWRKI
;
A
#
# COMPACT_ATOMS: atom_id res chain seq x y z
N ILE A 1 -6.44 10.43 -5.98
CA ILE A 1 -6.37 9.27 -6.80
C ILE A 1 -7.62 8.44 -6.61
N GLU A 2 -8.33 8.35 -7.66
CA GLU A 2 -9.19 7.22 -7.72
C GLU A 2 -8.30 6.04 -7.62
N ALA A 3 -8.27 5.40 -6.52
CA ALA A 3 -7.37 4.31 -6.30
C ALA A 3 -7.77 3.06 -7.06
N CYS A 4 -8.25 3.24 -8.23
CA CYS A 4 -8.66 2.11 -9.03
C CYS A 4 -7.51 1.71 -9.92
N ILE A 5 -6.65 0.87 -9.38
CA ILE A 5 -5.73 0.15 -10.22
C ILE A 5 -6.52 -1.03 -10.75
N ALA A 6 -6.84 -0.98 -12.02
CA ALA A 6 -7.63 -2.00 -12.69
C ALA A 6 -6.74 -3.07 -13.30
N ASP A 7 -7.33 -4.22 -13.61
CA ASP A 7 -6.63 -5.27 -14.32
C ASP A 7 -6.10 -4.72 -15.65
N GLY A 8 -4.87 -5.05 -15.98
CA GLY A 8 -4.21 -4.57 -17.18
C GLY A 8 -3.49 -3.24 -17.05
N ASP A 9 -3.64 -2.56 -15.92
CA ASP A 9 -2.86 -1.36 -15.65
C ASP A 9 -1.41 -1.74 -15.39
N MET A 10 -0.49 -0.89 -15.84
CA MET A 10 0.91 -1.02 -15.52
C MET A 10 1.24 -0.07 -14.38
N VAL A 11 1.97 -0.56 -13.39
CA VAL A 11 2.37 0.25 -12.25
C VAL A 11 3.88 0.37 -12.17
N LEU A 12 4.34 1.55 -11.80
CA LEU A 12 5.74 1.79 -11.49
C LEU A 12 5.87 1.88 -9.98
N MET A 13 6.68 0.99 -9.42
CA MET A 13 6.91 0.94 -7.98
C MET A 13 8.35 1.32 -7.68
N GLU A 14 8.54 2.11 -6.64
CA GLU A 14 9.85 2.42 -6.10
C GLU A 14 10.13 1.47 -4.95
N PRO A 15 11.27 0.75 -4.95
CA PRO A 15 11.62 -0.10 -3.82
C PRO A 15 11.73 0.71 -2.53
N ILE A 16 11.20 0.16 -1.45
CA ILE A 16 11.24 0.80 -0.14
C ILE A 16 12.40 0.20 0.65
N LYS A 17 13.40 1.03 0.97
CA LYS A 17 14.52 0.65 1.81
C LYS A 17 14.25 0.95 3.26
N ASP A 18 13.39 1.92 3.51
CA ASP A 18 13.15 2.47 4.83
C ASP A 18 11.71 2.95 4.93
N SER A 19 10.95 2.41 5.87
CA SER A 19 9.56 2.78 6.07
C SER A 19 9.39 4.24 6.52
N TYR A 20 10.46 4.89 6.98
CA TYR A 20 10.40 6.30 7.36
C TYR A 20 10.17 7.22 6.17
N SER A 21 10.44 6.76 4.96
CA SER A 21 10.20 7.55 3.75
C SER A 21 8.74 7.54 3.31
N LEU A 22 7.91 6.69 3.93
CA LEU A 22 6.50 6.59 3.58
C LEU A 22 5.70 7.69 4.27
N LYS A 23 4.73 8.23 3.53
CA LYS A 23 3.82 9.25 4.03
C LYS A 23 2.39 8.73 3.98
N SER A 24 1.58 9.18 4.91
CA SER A 24 0.16 8.84 4.92
C SER A 24 -0.49 9.22 3.60
N GLY A 25 -1.21 8.28 3.02
CA GLY A 25 -1.81 8.43 1.70
C GLY A 25 -1.04 7.77 0.57
N ASP A 26 0.20 7.36 0.82
CA ASP A 26 0.97 6.61 -0.18
C ASP A 26 0.32 5.27 -0.47
N ILE A 27 0.43 4.81 -1.71
CA ILE A 27 0.02 3.46 -2.06
C ILE A 27 1.25 2.58 -2.03
N VAL A 28 1.18 1.49 -1.28
CA VAL A 28 2.33 0.62 -1.04
C VAL A 28 1.99 -0.82 -1.41
N SER A 29 3.01 -1.54 -1.84
CA SER A 29 2.99 -2.99 -1.92
C SER A 29 3.57 -3.53 -0.63
N ALA A 30 2.81 -4.31 0.10
CA ALA A 30 3.20 -4.81 1.41
C ALA A 30 2.94 -6.31 1.51
N LEU A 31 3.87 -6.99 2.18
CA LEU A 31 3.71 -8.39 2.52
C LEU A 31 3.20 -8.46 3.95
N VAL A 32 2.01 -9.02 4.12
CA VAL A 32 1.35 -9.15 5.42
C VAL A 32 1.26 -10.63 5.77
N PRO A 33 1.74 -11.04 6.95
CA PRO A 33 1.68 -12.44 7.35
C PRO A 33 0.26 -13.01 7.27
N GLY A 34 0.11 -14.15 6.63
CA GLY A 34 -1.17 -14.82 6.45
C GLY A 34 -2.03 -14.28 5.32
N MET A 35 -1.64 -13.15 4.72
CA MET A 35 -2.43 -12.51 3.67
C MET A 35 -1.69 -12.37 2.34
N GLY A 36 -0.37 -12.61 2.35
CA GLY A 36 0.45 -12.45 1.16
C GLY A 36 0.70 -10.99 0.80
N THR A 37 1.06 -10.76 -0.45
CA THR A 37 1.34 -9.41 -0.95
C THR A 37 0.04 -8.70 -1.30
N THR A 38 -0.08 -7.47 -0.86
CA THR A 38 -1.26 -6.63 -1.12
C THR A 38 -0.84 -5.22 -1.49
N LEU A 39 -1.65 -4.56 -2.30
CA LEU A 39 -1.47 -3.16 -2.70
C LEU A 39 -2.54 -2.33 -2.01
N LYS A 40 -2.13 -1.46 -1.09
CA LYS A 40 -3.03 -0.72 -0.22
C LYS A 40 -2.54 0.70 0.01
N TYR A 41 -3.43 1.55 0.49
CA TYR A 41 -3.06 2.85 1.03
C TYR A 41 -2.39 2.67 2.38
N PHE A 42 -1.32 3.41 2.58
CA PHE A 42 -0.59 3.44 3.84
C PHE A 42 -1.01 4.65 4.67
N PHE A 43 -1.33 4.40 5.94
CA PHE A 43 -1.51 5.47 6.92
C PHE A 43 -0.79 5.08 8.20
N LYS A 44 -0.14 6.05 8.81
CA LYS A 44 0.54 5.85 10.08
C LYS A 44 -0.17 6.65 11.16
N ARG A 45 -0.51 5.99 12.25
CA ARG A 45 -1.14 6.63 13.41
C ARG A 45 -0.43 6.16 14.67
N GLY A 46 0.44 7.02 15.24
CA GLY A 46 1.28 6.64 16.38
C GLY A 46 2.18 5.47 16.02
N GLU A 47 2.07 4.40 16.81
CA GLU A 47 2.86 3.18 16.59
C GLU A 47 2.18 2.18 15.66
N LYS A 48 0.99 2.51 15.16
CA LYS A 48 0.22 1.59 14.34
C LYS A 48 0.25 1.99 12.87
N ILE A 49 0.20 0.98 12.02
CA ILE A 49 0.09 1.14 10.58
C ILE A 49 -1.28 0.65 10.15
N TYR A 50 -1.96 1.46 9.36
CA TYR A 50 -3.25 1.14 8.78
C TYR A 50 -3.06 0.96 7.29
N LEU A 51 -3.44 -0.21 6.78
CA LEU A 51 -3.44 -0.50 5.35
C LEU A 51 -4.89 -0.53 4.90
N GLU A 52 -5.26 0.43 4.07
CA GLU A 52 -6.65 0.63 3.70
C GLU A 52 -6.88 0.33 2.23
N ALA A 53 -7.94 -0.42 1.97
CA ALA A 53 -8.38 -0.65 0.61
C ALA A 53 -9.01 0.61 0.03
N ALA A 54 -8.99 0.73 -1.29
CA ALA A 54 -9.69 1.81 -1.97
C ALA A 54 -11.20 1.72 -1.77
N ASN A 55 -11.72 0.51 -1.66
CA ASN A 55 -13.14 0.27 -1.45
C ASN A 55 -13.47 0.43 0.03
N PRO A 56 -14.33 1.40 0.41
CA PRO A 56 -14.65 1.65 1.82
C PRO A 56 -15.43 0.52 2.49
N SER A 57 -15.93 -0.44 1.74
CA SER A 57 -16.62 -1.59 2.33
C SER A 57 -15.67 -2.61 2.97
N TYR A 58 -14.36 -2.47 2.74
CA TYR A 58 -13.38 -3.32 3.39
C TYR A 58 -12.78 -2.61 4.60
N ASP A 59 -12.69 -3.32 5.71
CA ASP A 59 -12.08 -2.78 6.92
C ASP A 59 -10.56 -2.62 6.73
N PRO A 60 -9.96 -1.60 7.35
CA PRO A 60 -8.51 -1.45 7.30
C PRO A 60 -7.81 -2.58 8.04
N ILE A 61 -6.63 -2.94 7.56
CA ILE A 61 -5.73 -3.86 8.24
C ILE A 61 -4.87 -3.05 9.18
N ILE A 62 -4.95 -3.34 10.48
CA ILE A 62 -4.21 -2.60 11.50
C ILE A 62 -3.07 -3.46 11.99
N LEU A 63 -1.85 -2.96 11.88
CA LEU A 63 -0.63 -3.71 12.18
C LEU A 63 0.34 -2.89 13.00
N ASN A 64 1.19 -3.58 13.75
CA ASN A 64 2.40 -2.98 14.27
C ASN A 64 3.42 -2.91 13.13
N LYS A 65 4.34 -1.97 13.20
CA LYS A 65 5.25 -1.73 12.09
C LYS A 65 6.23 -2.88 11.84
N ASP A 66 6.46 -3.76 12.83
CA ASP A 66 7.29 -4.95 12.66
C ASP A 66 6.53 -6.16 12.11
N GLU A 67 5.23 -6.04 11.90
CA GLU A 67 4.40 -7.11 11.37
C GLU A 67 4.22 -7.05 9.85
N VAL A 68 4.78 -6.05 9.21
CA VAL A 68 4.59 -5.82 7.79
C VAL A 68 5.92 -5.56 7.11
N VAL A 69 6.10 -6.13 5.92
CA VAL A 69 7.26 -5.86 5.08
C VAL A 69 6.80 -5.03 3.89
N PHE A 70 7.28 -3.80 3.82
CA PHE A 70 6.98 -2.92 2.68
C PHE A 70 7.93 -3.25 1.54
N GLN A 71 7.39 -3.50 0.37
CA GLN A 71 8.16 -3.89 -0.80
C GLN A 71 8.36 -2.74 -1.78
N GLY A 72 7.37 -1.90 -1.93
CA GLY A 72 7.44 -0.80 -2.87
C GLY A 72 6.39 0.25 -2.61
N LYS A 73 6.64 1.44 -3.16
CA LYS A 73 5.75 2.58 -3.13
C LYS A 73 5.34 2.90 -4.56
N LEU A 74 4.06 3.15 -4.78
CA LEU A 74 3.55 3.46 -6.10
C LEU A 74 4.00 4.85 -6.53
N LEU A 75 4.63 4.93 -7.69
CA LEU A 75 5.04 6.20 -8.31
C LEU A 75 4.09 6.62 -9.42
N ALA A 76 3.63 5.68 -10.22
CA ALA A 76 2.79 5.98 -11.37
C ALA A 76 1.97 4.78 -11.80
N VAL A 77 0.84 5.06 -12.44
CA VAL A 77 -0.02 4.05 -13.04
C VAL A 77 -0.21 4.43 -14.51
N TRP A 78 -0.01 3.48 -15.40
CA TRP A 78 -0.33 3.66 -16.81
C TRP A 78 -1.52 2.79 -17.17
N ARG A 79 -2.44 3.40 -17.87
CA ARG A 79 -3.62 2.70 -18.35
C ARG A 79 -3.60 2.68 -19.88
N LYS A 80 -3.78 1.50 -20.41
CA LYS A 80 -3.91 1.34 -21.85
C LYS A 80 -5.28 1.82 -22.29
N ILE A 81 -5.28 2.72 -23.24
CA ILE A 81 -6.51 3.26 -23.79
C ILE A 81 -6.91 2.49 -25.03
#